data_43ecdb59b3ed02043bf56f71b77114b9
#
_entry.id   43ecdb59b3ed02043bf56f71b77114b9
#
_cell.length_a   1.000
_cell.length_b   1.000
_cell.length_c   1.000
_cell.angle_alpha   90.00
_cell.angle_beta   90.00
_cell.angle_gamma   90.00
#
_symmetry.space_group_name_H-M   'P 1'
#
loop_
_entity.id
_entity.type
_entity.pdbx_description
1 polymer ?
#
loop_
_entity_poly.entity_id
_entity_poly.type
_entity_poly.pdbx_seq_one_letter_code
_entity_poly.pdbx_strand_id
1 'polypeptide(L)'
;MIHLKRILLLGLLLTAACTPVGTASESTPAAIPTAEQTRPAPVVEQIAGPTPSAPTMTAVAALPEPDDDATPPPMTATPAPSATPEPSPTPLGPTTINGVPLSDIAPLPPETIANVQDIYARGQTLGRDPKAFSKLGDSTLLNPHFLGPFDAGDYNLGEWGYLQPSIDRYKGSFARHGVGTHPGLHSWTVFDPMWADKKWCEPGEHALACEVRLQNPSVLFVRLGSNDSGSPSGFRYNVKQVIEFAITNGVIPIIGTKADRFEGSNENNEILRELAAEYHVPLWDFDLLAETLPGRGLDKDNIHLIIDELPHDFTDPAAFQRGHAMQDLSALVVLDQIRRVIE
;
A
#
# COMPACT_ATOMS: atom_id res chain seq x y z
N MET A 1 60.36 -20.52 32.57
CA MET A 1 60.88 -21.57 31.69
C MET A 1 60.07 -21.58 30.41
N ILE A 2 60.76 -21.28 29.39
CA ILE A 2 60.40 -20.97 28.01
C ILE A 2 60.11 -22.27 27.27
N HIS A 3 59.00 -22.37 26.53
CA HIS A 3 58.92 -23.27 25.37
C HIS A 3 58.20 -22.63 24.21
N LEU A 4 59.03 -22.16 23.30
CA LEU A 4 58.77 -21.67 21.99
C LEU A 4 58.59 -22.87 21.04
N LYS A 5 57.42 -23.07 20.42
CA LYS A 5 57.23 -24.02 19.28
C LYS A 5 57.06 -23.25 17.97
N ARG A 6 58.10 -23.31 17.17
CA ARG A 6 58.13 -22.87 15.77
C ARG A 6 57.28 -23.85 14.94
N ILE A 7 56.37 -23.36 14.15
CA ILE A 7 55.71 -24.11 13.05
C ILE A 7 56.25 -23.59 11.74
N LEU A 8 56.74 -24.52 10.95
CA LEU A 8 57.40 -24.37 9.66
C LEU A 8 56.33 -24.14 8.58
N LEU A 9 56.42 -23.06 7.80
CA LEU A 9 55.59 -22.79 6.62
C LEU A 9 56.22 -23.49 5.40
N LEU A 10 55.51 -24.48 4.84
CA LEU A 10 55.91 -25.14 3.60
C LEU A 10 55.13 -24.45 2.45
N GLY A 11 55.79 -23.67 1.63
CA GLY A 11 55.25 -23.04 0.43
C GLY A 11 55.19 -24.03 -0.72
N LEU A 12 54.01 -24.21 -1.29
CA LEU A 12 53.81 -24.96 -2.50
C LEU A 12 53.62 -23.96 -3.66
N LEU A 13 54.60 -23.81 -4.53
CA LEU A 13 54.52 -23.09 -5.80
C LEU A 13 53.78 -23.97 -6.82
N LEU A 14 52.61 -23.57 -7.25
CA LEU A 14 51.96 -24.11 -8.45
C LEU A 14 52.21 -23.16 -9.62
N THR A 15 52.97 -23.58 -10.58
CA THR A 15 53.15 -22.96 -11.92
C THR A 15 51.97 -23.34 -12.80
N ALA A 16 51.12 -22.36 -13.13
CA ALA A 16 50.08 -22.55 -14.15
C ALA A 16 50.67 -22.24 -15.56
N ALA A 17 50.63 -23.22 -16.42
CA ALA A 17 50.97 -23.09 -17.84
C ALA A 17 49.81 -22.45 -18.60
N CYS A 18 50.09 -21.32 -19.29
CA CYS A 18 49.17 -20.72 -20.24
C CYS A 18 49.18 -21.48 -21.57
N THR A 19 48.06 -22.02 -22.00
CA THR A 19 47.79 -22.45 -23.37
C THR A 19 47.01 -21.34 -24.09
N PRO A 20 47.35 -20.99 -25.35
CA PRO A 20 46.62 -19.99 -26.11
C PRO A 20 45.32 -20.58 -26.66
N VAL A 21 44.19 -19.88 -26.40
CA VAL A 21 42.86 -20.18 -26.95
C VAL A 21 42.79 -19.63 -28.37
N GLY A 22 42.37 -20.47 -29.29
CA GLY A 22 42.20 -20.17 -30.69
C GLY A 22 41.13 -19.14 -30.99
N THR A 23 41.33 -18.37 -32.03
CA THR A 23 40.44 -17.38 -32.61
C THR A 23 39.11 -17.99 -32.99
N ALA A 24 38.00 -17.53 -32.34
CA ALA A 24 36.64 -17.84 -32.75
C ALA A 24 36.26 -16.95 -33.96
N SER A 25 35.78 -17.59 -35.01
CA SER A 25 35.21 -17.00 -36.22
C SER A 25 33.95 -16.17 -35.88
N GLU A 26 33.93 -14.91 -36.33
CA GLU A 26 32.74 -14.06 -36.33
C GLU A 26 31.67 -14.65 -37.26
N SER A 27 30.57 -15.12 -36.70
CA SER A 27 29.36 -15.44 -37.45
C SER A 27 28.44 -14.22 -37.49
N THR A 28 28.23 -13.67 -38.67
CA THR A 28 27.29 -12.60 -39.00
C THR A 28 25.86 -13.03 -38.63
N PRO A 29 25.07 -12.23 -37.90
CA PRO A 29 23.67 -12.56 -37.66
C PRO A 29 22.86 -12.42 -38.95
N ALA A 30 22.11 -13.45 -39.29
CA ALA A 30 21.14 -13.44 -40.39
C ALA A 30 19.98 -12.47 -40.06
N ALA A 31 19.62 -11.66 -41.06
CA ALA A 31 18.47 -10.74 -40.99
C ALA A 31 17.17 -11.51 -40.80
N ILE A 32 16.40 -11.14 -39.77
CA ILE A 32 15.05 -11.64 -39.52
C ILE A 32 14.11 -10.89 -40.48
N PRO A 33 13.25 -11.58 -41.27
CA PRO A 33 12.27 -10.90 -42.10
C PRO A 33 11.15 -10.30 -41.24
N THR A 34 10.95 -9.00 -41.40
CA THR A 34 9.83 -8.26 -40.81
C THR A 34 8.56 -8.71 -41.51
N ALA A 35 7.74 -9.54 -40.84
CA ALA A 35 6.39 -9.81 -41.27
C ALA A 35 5.47 -8.72 -40.71
N GLU A 36 5.07 -7.80 -41.58
CA GLU A 36 4.03 -6.81 -41.33
C GLU A 36 2.68 -7.52 -41.27
N GLN A 37 2.23 -7.88 -40.06
CA GLN A 37 0.86 -8.34 -39.83
C GLN A 37 -0.06 -7.13 -39.64
N THR A 38 -0.72 -6.74 -40.69
CA THR A 38 -1.90 -5.85 -40.67
C THR A 38 -3.03 -6.55 -39.92
N ARG A 39 -3.24 -6.15 -38.68
CA ARG A 39 -4.37 -6.58 -37.86
C ARG A 39 -5.61 -5.80 -38.30
N PRO A 40 -6.72 -6.43 -38.71
CA PRO A 40 -7.97 -5.71 -39.00
C PRO A 40 -8.55 -5.11 -37.72
N ALA A 41 -9.00 -3.86 -37.78
CA ALA A 41 -9.67 -3.18 -36.70
C ALA A 41 -10.97 -3.92 -36.29
N PRO A 42 -11.30 -3.97 -34.97
CA PRO A 42 -12.53 -4.56 -34.51
C PRO A 42 -13.72 -3.73 -35.03
N VAL A 43 -14.65 -4.40 -35.69
CA VAL A 43 -15.96 -3.84 -36.07
C VAL A 43 -16.76 -3.70 -34.78
N VAL A 44 -17.00 -2.47 -34.35
CA VAL A 44 -17.95 -2.17 -33.27
C VAL A 44 -19.36 -2.25 -33.85
N GLU A 45 -20.05 -3.33 -33.57
CA GLU A 45 -21.48 -3.47 -33.82
C GLU A 45 -22.25 -2.59 -32.83
N GLN A 46 -22.80 -1.50 -33.32
CA GLN A 46 -23.68 -0.63 -32.54
C GLN A 46 -25.00 -1.35 -32.29
N ILE A 47 -25.17 -1.87 -31.08
CA ILE A 47 -26.48 -2.32 -30.59
C ILE A 47 -27.28 -1.07 -30.23
N ALA A 48 -28.28 -0.76 -31.04
CA ALA A 48 -29.26 0.28 -30.77
C ALA A 48 -30.09 -0.12 -29.53
N GLY A 49 -29.87 0.57 -28.41
CA GLY A 49 -30.69 0.47 -27.23
C GLY A 49 -32.06 1.14 -27.44
N PRO A 50 -33.13 0.69 -26.74
CA PRO A 50 -34.48 1.25 -26.91
C PRO A 50 -34.50 2.69 -26.34
N THR A 51 -35.11 3.58 -27.12
CA THR A 51 -35.40 4.97 -26.78
C THR A 51 -36.33 5.02 -25.56
N PRO A 52 -36.01 5.76 -24.47
CA PRO A 52 -36.96 5.92 -23.39
C PRO A 52 -38.10 6.82 -23.79
N SER A 53 -39.33 6.32 -23.67
CA SER A 53 -40.57 7.07 -23.84
C SER A 53 -40.71 8.09 -22.72
N ALA A 54 -41.02 9.33 -23.06
CA ALA A 54 -41.27 10.40 -22.12
C ALA A 54 -42.51 10.10 -21.23
N PRO A 55 -42.48 10.41 -19.94
CA PRO A 55 -43.68 10.28 -19.10
C PRO A 55 -44.70 11.39 -19.43
N THR A 56 -45.90 10.99 -19.66
CA THR A 56 -47.08 11.86 -19.83
C THR A 56 -47.36 12.58 -18.51
N MET A 57 -47.26 13.90 -18.49
CA MET A 57 -47.65 14.72 -17.34
C MET A 57 -49.19 14.75 -17.25
N THR A 58 -49.71 14.11 -16.21
CA THR A 58 -51.09 14.28 -15.81
C THR A 58 -51.24 15.58 -15.00
N ALA A 59 -52.09 16.48 -15.50
CA ALA A 59 -52.41 17.74 -14.84
C ALA A 59 -53.05 17.48 -13.48
N VAL A 60 -52.45 17.98 -12.41
CA VAL A 60 -53.03 18.02 -11.04
C VAL A 60 -53.87 19.27 -10.92
N ALA A 61 -55.17 19.10 -10.57
CA ALA A 61 -56.09 20.15 -10.33
C ALA A 61 -55.65 21.09 -9.19
N ALA A 62 -55.82 22.37 -9.42
CA ALA A 62 -55.52 23.42 -8.43
C ALA A 62 -56.42 23.32 -7.21
N LEU A 63 -55.81 23.33 -6.03
CA LEU A 63 -56.51 23.52 -4.72
C LEU A 63 -56.76 25.03 -4.51
N PRO A 64 -57.84 25.41 -3.84
CA PRO A 64 -58.14 26.83 -3.57
C PRO A 64 -57.18 27.44 -2.58
N GLU A 65 -56.82 28.70 -2.80
CA GLU A 65 -55.98 29.51 -1.93
C GLU A 65 -56.69 29.74 -0.56
N PRO A 66 -55.98 29.72 0.56
CA PRO A 66 -56.51 30.13 1.84
C PRO A 66 -56.42 31.67 2.01
N ASP A 67 -57.47 32.24 2.57
CA ASP A 67 -57.62 33.67 2.90
C ASP A 67 -56.48 34.16 3.76
N ASP A 68 -55.73 35.15 3.28
CA ASP A 68 -54.75 35.95 4.01
C ASP A 68 -55.49 37.09 4.77
N ASP A 69 -55.84 36.91 6.02
CA ASP A 69 -55.98 38.02 6.96
C ASP A 69 -55.89 37.55 8.42
N ALA A 70 -54.68 37.25 8.88
CA ALA A 70 -54.35 37.18 10.30
C ALA A 70 -52.88 37.51 10.52
N THR A 71 -52.59 38.77 10.83
CA THR A 71 -51.25 39.21 11.31
C THR A 71 -50.91 38.54 12.65
N PRO A 72 -49.94 37.66 12.76
CA PRO A 72 -49.52 37.10 14.03
C PRO A 72 -48.77 38.15 14.87
N PRO A 73 -48.91 38.13 16.21
CA PRO A 73 -48.18 39.05 17.10
C PRO A 73 -46.65 38.78 17.02
N PRO A 74 -45.83 39.82 17.29
CA PRO A 74 -44.39 39.66 17.24
C PRO A 74 -43.90 38.68 18.32
N MET A 75 -43.38 37.54 17.87
CA MET A 75 -42.69 36.60 18.75
C MET A 75 -41.33 37.15 19.14
N THR A 76 -41.19 37.48 20.42
CA THR A 76 -39.88 37.81 21.01
C THR A 76 -38.99 36.57 20.94
N ALA A 77 -37.96 36.59 20.08
CA ALA A 77 -37.01 35.51 19.99
C ALA A 77 -36.22 35.39 21.30
N THR A 78 -36.47 34.32 22.04
CA THR A 78 -35.58 33.92 23.13
C THR A 78 -34.26 33.51 22.56
N PRO A 79 -33.10 34.09 23.00
CA PRO A 79 -31.81 33.71 22.51
C PRO A 79 -31.60 32.20 22.80
N ALA A 80 -31.29 31.45 21.77
CA ALA A 80 -30.91 30.04 21.89
C ALA A 80 -29.69 29.94 22.83
N PRO A 81 -29.65 28.96 23.75
CA PRO A 81 -28.50 28.74 24.60
C PRO A 81 -27.28 28.48 23.71
N SER A 82 -26.22 29.27 23.94
CA SER A 82 -24.92 29.06 23.27
C SER A 82 -24.44 27.64 23.57
N ALA A 83 -24.30 26.81 22.53
CA ALA A 83 -23.77 25.46 22.70
C ALA A 83 -22.37 25.57 23.31
N THR A 84 -22.20 25.06 24.52
CA THR A 84 -20.90 24.86 25.15
C THR A 84 -20.10 23.93 24.20
N PRO A 85 -18.90 24.31 23.75
CA PRO A 85 -18.12 23.41 22.92
C PRO A 85 -17.88 22.08 23.64
N GLU A 86 -18.28 21.00 23.02
CA GLU A 86 -18.00 19.65 23.51
C GLU A 86 -16.50 19.49 23.64
N PRO A 87 -15.95 18.99 24.76
CA PRO A 87 -14.51 18.82 24.92
C PRO A 87 -14.01 17.90 23.85
N SER A 88 -13.01 18.34 23.09
CA SER A 88 -12.32 17.52 22.10
C SER A 88 -11.79 16.26 22.78
N PRO A 89 -12.02 15.06 22.23
CA PRO A 89 -11.56 13.83 22.87
C PRO A 89 -10.04 13.88 23.08
N THR A 90 -9.61 13.57 24.30
CA THR A 90 -8.18 13.46 24.61
C THR A 90 -7.55 12.38 23.73
N PRO A 91 -6.39 12.64 23.08
CA PRO A 91 -5.71 11.63 22.29
C PRO A 91 -5.42 10.37 23.12
N LEU A 92 -5.64 9.20 22.55
CA LEU A 92 -5.43 7.92 23.22
C LEU A 92 -3.93 7.58 23.43
N GLY A 93 -3.01 8.32 22.80
CA GLY A 93 -1.57 8.10 22.84
C GLY A 93 -0.81 9.19 22.10
N PRO A 94 0.44 8.95 21.70
CA PRO A 94 1.24 9.90 20.96
C PRO A 94 0.54 10.36 19.67
N THR A 95 0.71 11.62 19.32
CA THR A 95 0.12 12.26 18.13
C THR A 95 1.16 12.49 17.02
N THR A 96 2.42 12.18 17.30
CA THR A 96 3.55 12.32 16.36
C THR A 96 4.48 11.11 16.45
N ILE A 97 5.17 10.80 15.36
CA ILE A 97 6.34 9.90 15.32
C ILE A 97 7.53 10.74 14.86
N ASN A 98 8.61 10.80 15.64
CA ASN A 98 9.79 11.63 15.36
C ASN A 98 9.46 13.11 15.04
N GLY A 99 8.40 13.65 15.65
CA GLY A 99 7.94 15.02 15.42
C GLY A 99 7.04 15.19 14.18
N VAL A 100 6.86 14.14 13.36
CA VAL A 100 5.91 14.16 12.24
C VAL A 100 4.50 13.84 12.76
N PRO A 101 3.49 14.69 12.51
CA PRO A 101 2.12 14.42 12.91
C PRO A 101 1.57 13.12 12.30
N LEU A 102 0.82 12.35 13.09
CA LEU A 102 0.16 11.15 12.57
C LEU A 102 -0.82 11.46 11.45
N SER A 103 -1.44 12.67 11.48
CA SER A 103 -2.32 13.15 10.41
C SER A 103 -1.61 13.34 9.06
N ASP A 104 -0.28 13.53 9.07
CA ASP A 104 0.51 13.71 7.86
C ASP A 104 1.04 12.37 7.36
N ILE A 105 1.40 11.46 8.29
CA ILE A 105 1.83 10.09 7.97
C ILE A 105 0.66 9.26 7.42
N ALA A 106 -0.52 9.47 7.98
CA ALA A 106 -1.74 8.70 7.69
C ALA A 106 -2.94 9.66 7.60
N PRO A 107 -3.01 10.51 6.57
CA PRO A 107 -4.14 11.41 6.38
C PRO A 107 -5.41 10.61 6.11
N LEU A 108 -6.47 10.96 6.85
CA LEU A 108 -7.76 10.31 6.71
C LEU A 108 -8.89 11.37 6.66
N PRO A 109 -8.98 12.14 5.55
CA PRO A 109 -10.01 13.16 5.39
C PRO A 109 -11.40 12.53 5.24
N PRO A 110 -12.50 13.30 5.45
CA PRO A 110 -13.87 12.79 5.46
C PRO A 110 -14.26 11.98 4.22
N GLU A 111 -13.81 12.38 3.04
CA GLU A 111 -14.07 11.68 1.79
C GLU A 111 -13.37 10.31 1.74
N THR A 112 -12.17 10.19 2.30
CA THR A 112 -11.49 8.91 2.44
C THR A 112 -12.19 8.01 3.46
N ILE A 113 -12.65 8.56 4.58
CA ILE A 113 -13.45 7.81 5.57
C ILE A 113 -14.69 7.22 4.90
N ALA A 114 -15.46 8.05 4.20
CA ALA A 114 -16.68 7.60 3.52
C ALA A 114 -16.39 6.48 2.50
N ASN A 115 -15.34 6.65 1.67
CA ASN A 115 -14.97 5.65 0.66
C ASN A 115 -14.47 4.34 1.31
N VAL A 116 -13.71 4.41 2.40
CA VAL A 116 -13.28 3.23 3.18
C VAL A 116 -14.49 2.44 3.68
N GLN A 117 -15.52 3.12 4.20
CA GLN A 117 -16.76 2.48 4.64
C GLN A 117 -17.51 1.83 3.49
N ASP A 118 -17.60 2.48 2.33
CA ASP A 118 -18.26 1.95 1.13
C ASP A 118 -17.53 0.72 0.57
N ILE A 119 -16.18 0.78 0.50
CA ILE A 119 -15.38 -0.36 0.05
C ILE A 119 -15.54 -1.53 1.02
N TYR A 120 -15.49 -1.26 2.33
CA TYR A 120 -15.67 -2.29 3.35
C TYR A 120 -17.05 -2.95 3.27
N ALA A 121 -18.13 -2.16 3.18
CA ALA A 121 -19.49 -2.66 3.03
C ALA A 121 -19.62 -3.57 1.79
N ARG A 122 -19.05 -3.15 0.66
CA ARG A 122 -18.96 -3.99 -0.55
C ARG A 122 -18.19 -5.28 -0.27
N GLY A 123 -17.05 -5.18 0.41
CA GLY A 123 -16.24 -6.35 0.78
C GLY A 123 -17.03 -7.35 1.60
N GLN A 124 -17.83 -6.90 2.57
CA GLN A 124 -18.66 -7.79 3.37
C GLN A 124 -19.72 -8.51 2.52
N THR A 125 -20.32 -7.84 1.51
CA THR A 125 -21.25 -8.51 0.59
C THR A 125 -20.55 -9.53 -0.32
N LEU A 126 -19.25 -9.36 -0.57
CA LEU A 126 -18.40 -10.30 -1.33
C LEU A 126 -17.78 -11.39 -0.44
N GLY A 127 -18.04 -11.37 0.87
CA GLY A 127 -17.54 -12.36 1.82
C GLY A 127 -16.06 -12.17 2.18
N ARG A 128 -15.51 -10.92 2.12
CA ARG A 128 -14.15 -10.64 2.59
C ARG A 128 -14.02 -10.87 4.07
N ASP A 129 -12.89 -11.43 4.50
CA ASP A 129 -12.61 -11.63 5.93
C ASP A 129 -12.31 -10.28 6.60
N PRO A 130 -13.18 -9.81 7.53
CA PRO A 130 -12.98 -8.53 8.22
C PRO A 130 -11.76 -8.52 9.15
N LYS A 131 -11.15 -9.68 9.40
CA LYS A 131 -9.99 -9.85 10.28
C LYS A 131 -8.70 -10.16 9.52
N ALA A 132 -8.72 -10.06 8.20
CA ALA A 132 -7.55 -10.32 7.39
C ALA A 132 -7.11 -9.06 6.63
N PHE A 133 -5.80 -8.83 6.62
CA PHE A 133 -5.17 -7.95 5.63
C PHE A 133 -4.14 -8.72 4.81
N SER A 134 -3.75 -8.17 3.67
CA SER A 134 -2.69 -8.71 2.82
C SER A 134 -1.73 -7.63 2.34
N LYS A 135 -0.74 -8.02 1.56
CA LYS A 135 0.36 -7.17 1.09
C LYS A 135 0.56 -7.38 -0.40
N LEU A 136 0.75 -6.27 -1.13
CA LEU A 136 1.17 -6.25 -2.52
C LEU A 136 2.38 -5.33 -2.65
N GLY A 137 3.51 -5.85 -3.10
CA GLY A 137 4.72 -5.05 -3.26
C GLY A 137 5.96 -5.86 -3.55
N ASP A 138 7.07 -5.16 -3.57
CA ASP A 138 8.39 -5.71 -3.86
C ASP A 138 9.13 -6.20 -2.60
N SER A 139 10.45 -6.33 -2.70
CA SER A 139 11.32 -6.77 -1.60
C SER A 139 11.21 -5.92 -0.34
N THR A 140 10.73 -4.68 -0.44
CA THR A 140 10.59 -3.75 0.69
C THR A 140 9.39 -4.05 1.60
N LEU A 141 8.46 -4.92 1.16
CA LEU A 141 7.32 -5.42 1.94
C LEU A 141 7.43 -6.91 2.31
N LEU A 142 8.59 -7.53 2.12
CA LEU A 142 8.77 -8.96 2.40
C LEU A 142 8.84 -9.27 3.89
N ASN A 143 8.30 -10.42 4.26
CA ASN A 143 8.54 -11.03 5.56
C ASN A 143 10.00 -11.52 5.66
N PRO A 144 10.55 -11.59 6.89
CA PRO A 144 9.88 -11.35 8.18
C PRO A 144 9.84 -9.87 8.61
N HIS A 145 10.46 -8.96 7.86
CA HIS A 145 10.77 -7.61 8.33
C HIS A 145 9.56 -6.66 8.32
N PHE A 146 8.67 -6.78 7.34
CA PHE A 146 7.48 -5.93 7.30
C PHE A 146 6.34 -6.51 8.11
N LEU A 147 6.04 -5.88 9.24
CA LEU A 147 4.96 -6.20 10.18
C LEU A 147 5.10 -7.58 10.88
N GLY A 148 6.03 -8.44 10.45
CA GLY A 148 6.21 -9.78 11.01
C GLY A 148 6.38 -9.84 12.53
N PRO A 149 7.10 -8.90 13.17
CA PRO A 149 7.30 -8.86 14.61
C PRO A 149 6.00 -8.86 15.43
N PHE A 150 4.89 -8.32 14.91
CA PHE A 150 3.62 -8.28 15.64
C PHE A 150 2.96 -9.66 15.80
N ASP A 151 3.07 -10.56 14.83
CA ASP A 151 2.63 -11.95 14.99
C ASP A 151 3.62 -12.79 15.80
N ALA A 152 4.91 -12.48 15.72
CA ALA A 152 5.95 -13.15 16.49
C ALA A 152 5.89 -12.82 18.00
N GLY A 153 5.26 -11.69 18.36
CA GLY A 153 5.24 -11.20 19.74
C GLY A 153 6.56 -10.49 20.12
N ASP A 154 7.36 -10.09 19.13
CA ASP A 154 8.66 -9.45 19.32
C ASP A 154 8.53 -7.93 19.28
N TYR A 155 7.69 -7.41 20.17
CA TYR A 155 7.42 -5.98 20.28
C TYR A 155 7.03 -5.58 21.71
N ASN A 156 7.21 -4.30 22.01
CA ASN A 156 6.72 -3.62 23.20
C ASN A 156 6.15 -2.25 22.77
N LEU A 157 4.84 -2.10 22.86
CA LEU A 157 4.16 -0.89 22.36
C LEU A 157 4.41 0.35 23.21
N GLY A 158 4.73 0.21 24.49
CA GLY A 158 4.89 1.36 25.40
C GLY A 158 3.66 2.29 25.36
N GLU A 159 3.88 3.56 25.06
CA GLU A 159 2.81 4.56 24.93
C GLU A 159 1.86 4.32 23.74
N TRP A 160 2.22 3.44 22.82
CA TRP A 160 1.40 3.02 21.67
C TRP A 160 0.47 1.86 21.99
N GLY A 161 0.27 1.52 23.26
CA GLY A 161 -0.56 0.41 23.72
C GLY A 161 -2.00 0.43 23.19
N TYR A 162 -2.52 1.58 22.77
CA TYR A 162 -3.81 1.73 22.13
C TYR A 162 -3.91 1.01 20.75
N LEU A 163 -2.77 0.62 20.15
CA LEU A 163 -2.72 -0.13 18.89
C LEU A 163 -2.92 -1.64 19.07
N GLN A 164 -2.86 -2.15 20.31
CA GLN A 164 -3.01 -3.58 20.59
C GLN A 164 -4.30 -4.19 19.98
N PRO A 165 -5.49 -3.53 20.03
CA PRO A 165 -6.70 -4.08 19.40
C PRO A 165 -6.56 -4.37 17.90
N SER A 166 -5.73 -3.61 17.18
CA SER A 166 -5.45 -3.86 15.75
C SER A 166 -4.57 -5.08 15.55
N ILE A 167 -3.57 -5.28 16.43
CA ILE A 167 -2.74 -6.49 16.40
C ILE A 167 -3.62 -7.72 16.67
N ASP A 168 -4.47 -7.65 17.69
CA ASP A 168 -5.36 -8.76 18.05
C ASP A 168 -6.37 -9.09 16.94
N ARG A 169 -6.94 -8.05 16.31
CA ARG A 169 -7.92 -8.21 15.22
C ARG A 169 -7.32 -8.92 14.01
N TYR A 170 -6.13 -8.50 13.59
CA TYR A 170 -5.49 -8.96 12.35
C TYR A 170 -4.43 -10.06 12.58
N LYS A 171 -4.43 -10.68 13.76
CA LYS A 171 -3.50 -11.74 14.12
C LYS A 171 -3.46 -12.84 13.04
N GLY A 172 -2.26 -13.25 12.65
CA GLY A 172 -2.02 -14.22 11.59
C GLY A 172 -1.88 -13.59 10.19
N SER A 173 -2.15 -12.29 10.04
CA SER A 173 -1.90 -11.56 8.79
C SER A 173 -0.53 -10.90 8.75
N PHE A 174 0.05 -10.57 9.90
CA PHE A 174 1.30 -9.82 9.99
C PHE A 174 2.51 -10.58 9.46
N ALA A 175 2.73 -11.82 9.90
CA ALA A 175 3.84 -12.67 9.47
C ALA A 175 3.49 -13.55 8.25
N ARG A 176 2.29 -13.41 7.69
CA ARG A 176 1.85 -14.25 6.57
C ARG A 176 2.64 -13.96 5.31
N HIS A 177 3.20 -15.02 4.69
CA HIS A 177 3.78 -14.96 3.37
C HIS A 177 2.66 -15.09 2.33
N GLY A 178 2.44 -14.01 1.57
CA GLY A 178 1.49 -13.99 0.47
C GLY A 178 2.19 -14.18 -0.87
N VAL A 179 1.40 -14.35 -1.92
CA VAL A 179 1.87 -14.39 -3.31
C VAL A 179 1.86 -12.99 -3.97
N GLY A 180 1.31 -12.00 -3.27
CA GLY A 180 1.29 -10.61 -3.70
C GLY A 180 2.59 -9.85 -3.47
N THR A 181 3.56 -10.43 -2.73
CA THR A 181 4.87 -9.82 -2.52
C THR A 181 5.95 -10.65 -3.19
N HIS A 182 6.79 -10.00 -4.00
CA HIS A 182 7.84 -10.68 -4.75
C HIS A 182 9.09 -9.79 -4.89
N PRO A 183 10.32 -10.31 -4.65
CA PRO A 183 11.54 -9.55 -4.91
C PRO A 183 11.58 -9.07 -6.36
N GLY A 184 11.86 -7.78 -6.57
CA GLY A 184 11.94 -7.20 -7.90
C GLY A 184 10.58 -7.00 -8.59
N LEU A 185 9.45 -7.06 -7.86
CA LEU A 185 8.15 -6.79 -8.45
C LEU A 185 8.09 -5.36 -8.97
N HIS A 186 7.80 -5.20 -10.24
CA HIS A 186 7.49 -3.93 -10.88
C HIS A 186 5.98 -3.71 -10.92
N SER A 187 5.54 -2.45 -10.93
CA SER A 187 4.12 -2.13 -11.04
C SER A 187 3.44 -2.75 -12.27
N TRP A 188 4.14 -2.82 -13.40
CA TRP A 188 3.64 -3.39 -14.66
C TRP A 188 3.52 -4.92 -14.65
N THR A 189 4.22 -5.61 -13.73
CA THR A 189 4.18 -7.09 -13.63
C THR A 189 3.04 -7.61 -12.77
N VAL A 190 2.39 -6.75 -11.99
CA VAL A 190 1.31 -7.14 -11.06
C VAL A 190 0.18 -7.89 -11.77
N PHE A 191 -0.18 -7.46 -12.98
CA PHE A 191 -1.24 -8.05 -13.79
C PHE A 191 -0.75 -9.04 -14.85
N ASP A 192 0.55 -9.30 -14.92
CA ASP A 192 1.11 -10.31 -15.81
C ASP A 192 1.09 -11.69 -15.14
N PRO A 193 0.29 -12.66 -15.64
CA PRO A 193 0.24 -14.01 -15.08
C PRO A 193 1.59 -14.74 -15.09
N MET A 194 2.55 -14.29 -15.90
CA MET A 194 3.90 -14.91 -15.92
C MET A 194 4.66 -14.70 -14.60
N TRP A 195 4.36 -13.62 -13.86
CA TRP A 195 4.97 -13.29 -12.57
C TRP A 195 4.23 -13.90 -11.37
N ALA A 196 3.04 -14.44 -11.58
CA ALA A 196 2.29 -15.11 -10.50
C ALA A 196 2.96 -16.44 -10.10
N ASP A 197 2.92 -16.76 -8.81
CA ASP A 197 3.46 -18.01 -8.26
C ASP A 197 2.67 -19.23 -8.77
N LYS A 198 3.29 -20.01 -9.67
CA LYS A 198 2.68 -21.17 -10.32
C LYS A 198 2.32 -22.31 -9.36
N LYS A 199 2.82 -22.28 -8.12
CA LYS A 199 2.48 -23.27 -7.10
C LYS A 199 1.09 -22.99 -6.49
N TRP A 200 0.68 -21.74 -6.43
CA TRP A 200 -0.50 -21.32 -5.68
C TRP A 200 -1.57 -20.64 -6.53
N CYS A 201 -1.14 -20.02 -7.64
CA CYS A 201 -2.04 -19.27 -8.52
C CYS A 201 -2.56 -20.16 -9.65
N GLU A 202 -3.80 -19.91 -10.04
CA GLU A 202 -4.45 -20.64 -11.13
C GLU A 202 -3.86 -20.26 -12.50
N PRO A 203 -4.00 -21.11 -13.52
CA PRO A 203 -3.54 -20.78 -14.86
C PRO A 203 -4.19 -19.49 -15.40
N GLY A 204 -3.39 -18.53 -15.80
CA GLY A 204 -3.85 -17.22 -16.27
C GLY A 204 -4.19 -16.21 -15.18
N GLU A 205 -4.11 -16.59 -13.91
CA GLU A 205 -4.34 -15.69 -12.79
C GLU A 205 -3.09 -14.84 -12.52
N HIS A 206 -3.26 -13.54 -12.36
CA HIS A 206 -2.18 -12.62 -11.98
C HIS A 206 -1.99 -12.56 -10.46
N ALA A 207 -0.82 -12.07 -10.00
CA ALA A 207 -0.42 -12.11 -8.60
C ALA A 207 -1.45 -11.47 -7.64
N LEU A 208 -2.03 -10.32 -7.99
CA LEU A 208 -3.00 -9.62 -7.14
C LEU A 208 -4.33 -10.38 -7.02
N ALA A 209 -4.85 -10.96 -8.10
CA ALA A 209 -6.06 -11.78 -8.05
C ALA A 209 -5.86 -13.03 -7.20
N CYS A 210 -4.73 -13.69 -7.39
CA CYS A 210 -4.30 -14.85 -6.63
C CYS A 210 -4.21 -14.53 -5.13
N GLU A 211 -3.56 -13.43 -4.76
CA GLU A 211 -3.44 -12.99 -3.36
C GLU A 211 -4.82 -12.75 -2.74
N VAL A 212 -5.70 -12.01 -3.44
CA VAL A 212 -7.06 -11.73 -2.95
C VAL A 212 -7.89 -13.00 -2.82
N ARG A 213 -7.76 -13.96 -3.72
CA ARG A 213 -8.44 -15.25 -3.64
C ARG A 213 -7.95 -16.09 -2.48
N LEU A 214 -6.62 -16.19 -2.30
CA LEU A 214 -6.02 -17.06 -1.28
C LEU A 214 -6.19 -16.52 0.14
N GLN A 215 -6.04 -15.20 0.31
CA GLN A 215 -6.02 -14.58 1.63
C GLN A 215 -7.37 -13.96 2.02
N ASN A 216 -8.23 -13.73 1.05
CA ASN A 216 -9.58 -13.13 1.21
C ASN A 216 -9.60 -11.86 2.08
N PRO A 217 -8.65 -10.90 1.93
CA PRO A 217 -8.46 -9.81 2.85
C PRO A 217 -9.54 -8.74 2.71
N SER A 218 -9.80 -7.98 3.80
CA SER A 218 -10.58 -6.74 3.77
C SER A 218 -9.70 -5.50 3.54
N VAL A 219 -8.38 -5.61 3.78
CA VAL A 219 -7.41 -4.52 3.64
C VAL A 219 -6.18 -5.03 2.89
N LEU A 220 -5.59 -4.19 2.05
CA LEU A 220 -4.39 -4.52 1.27
C LEU A 220 -3.36 -3.39 1.38
N PHE A 221 -2.20 -3.64 1.97
CA PHE A 221 -1.06 -2.75 1.85
C PHE A 221 -0.48 -2.84 0.45
N VAL A 222 -0.35 -1.69 -0.22
CA VAL A 222 0.23 -1.58 -1.57
C VAL A 222 1.45 -0.67 -1.51
N ARG A 223 2.64 -1.20 -1.77
CA ARG A 223 3.85 -0.38 -1.95
C ARG A 223 4.66 -0.90 -3.12
N LEU A 224 4.74 -0.07 -4.15
CA LEU A 224 5.43 -0.31 -5.41
C LEU A 224 6.31 0.90 -5.72
N GLY A 225 7.22 0.77 -6.65
CA GLY A 225 8.01 1.89 -7.15
C GLY A 225 9.51 1.78 -6.91
N SER A 226 9.97 0.90 -5.98
CA SER A 226 11.41 0.69 -5.75
C SER A 226 12.11 -0.07 -6.90
N ASN A 227 11.34 -0.60 -7.86
CA ASN A 227 11.87 -1.23 -9.07
C ASN A 227 11.42 -0.48 -10.35
N ASP A 228 10.55 0.53 -10.21
CA ASP A 228 10.01 1.27 -11.36
C ASP A 228 10.83 2.54 -11.58
N SER A 229 11.53 2.60 -12.71
CA SER A 229 12.30 3.76 -13.16
C SER A 229 12.03 4.05 -14.62
N GLY A 230 12.16 5.32 -15.03
CA GLY A 230 12.14 5.74 -16.43
C GLY A 230 10.75 5.85 -17.08
N SER A 231 9.65 5.53 -16.41
CA SER A 231 8.29 5.73 -16.95
C SER A 231 7.26 6.12 -15.87
N PRO A 232 7.26 7.38 -15.40
CA PRO A 232 6.30 7.85 -14.40
C PRO A 232 4.83 7.67 -14.82
N SER A 233 4.52 7.94 -16.09
CA SER A 233 3.16 7.75 -16.60
C SER A 233 2.74 6.27 -16.64
N GLY A 234 3.67 5.36 -16.94
CA GLY A 234 3.46 3.92 -16.86
C GLY A 234 3.25 3.45 -15.43
N PHE A 235 4.07 3.96 -14.50
CA PHE A 235 3.91 3.69 -13.07
C PHE A 235 2.54 4.14 -12.56
N ARG A 236 2.15 5.39 -12.84
CA ARG A 236 0.81 5.92 -12.50
C ARG A 236 -0.31 5.01 -13.05
N TYR A 237 -0.23 4.65 -14.33
CA TYR A 237 -1.24 3.78 -14.96
C TYR A 237 -1.36 2.44 -14.23
N ASN A 238 -0.24 1.78 -13.93
CA ASN A 238 -0.24 0.47 -13.29
C ASN A 238 -0.77 0.53 -11.86
N VAL A 239 -0.33 1.50 -11.04
CA VAL A 239 -0.82 1.67 -9.67
C VAL A 239 -2.31 1.98 -9.64
N LYS A 240 -2.80 2.81 -10.59
CA LYS A 240 -4.23 3.06 -10.79
C LYS A 240 -5.00 1.74 -10.97
N GLN A 241 -4.53 0.84 -11.84
CA GLN A 241 -5.17 -0.47 -12.04
C GLN A 241 -5.22 -1.30 -10.75
N VAL A 242 -4.17 -1.24 -9.92
CA VAL A 242 -4.14 -1.92 -8.62
C VAL A 242 -5.22 -1.38 -7.69
N ILE A 243 -5.34 -0.05 -7.59
CA ILE A 243 -6.35 0.61 -6.75
C ILE A 243 -7.76 0.23 -7.22
N GLU A 244 -8.04 0.36 -8.52
CA GLU A 244 -9.34 0.03 -9.11
C GLU A 244 -9.72 -1.44 -8.92
N PHE A 245 -8.75 -2.34 -9.07
CA PHE A 245 -8.96 -3.77 -8.80
C PHE A 245 -9.32 -4.01 -7.32
N ALA A 246 -8.58 -3.43 -6.38
CA ALA A 246 -8.84 -3.59 -4.96
C ALA A 246 -10.23 -3.08 -4.58
N ILE A 247 -10.59 -1.85 -4.97
CA ILE A 247 -11.90 -1.22 -4.70
C ILE A 247 -13.03 -2.08 -5.28
N THR A 248 -12.90 -2.53 -6.53
CA THR A 248 -13.92 -3.35 -7.21
C THR A 248 -14.15 -4.67 -6.46
N ASN A 249 -13.09 -5.25 -5.91
CA ASN A 249 -13.14 -6.49 -5.14
C ASN A 249 -13.47 -6.30 -3.66
N GLY A 250 -13.84 -5.09 -3.22
CA GLY A 250 -14.21 -4.81 -1.84
C GLY A 250 -13.04 -4.96 -0.85
N VAL A 251 -11.83 -4.63 -1.31
CA VAL A 251 -10.60 -4.64 -0.51
C VAL A 251 -10.10 -3.20 -0.40
N ILE A 252 -9.90 -2.70 0.81
CA ILE A 252 -9.42 -1.34 1.08
C ILE A 252 -7.92 -1.28 0.77
N PRO A 253 -7.47 -0.56 -0.29
CA PRO A 253 -6.05 -0.40 -0.55
C PRO A 253 -5.47 0.70 0.33
N ILE A 254 -4.38 0.41 1.04
CA ILE A 254 -3.53 1.39 1.72
C ILE A 254 -2.35 1.64 0.79
N ILE A 255 -2.23 2.86 0.29
CA ILE A 255 -1.15 3.24 -0.63
C ILE A 255 0.04 3.72 0.18
N GLY A 256 1.14 2.99 0.13
CA GLY A 256 2.37 3.28 0.88
C GLY A 256 3.42 3.97 0.01
N THR A 257 3.99 5.09 0.48
CA THR A 257 5.20 5.68 -0.11
C THR A 257 6.45 4.93 0.34
N LYS A 258 7.56 5.11 -0.37
CA LYS A 258 8.81 4.38 -0.15
C LYS A 258 9.93 5.30 0.33
N ALA A 259 10.91 4.75 1.08
CA ALA A 259 12.05 5.50 1.57
C ALA A 259 13.11 5.78 0.48
N ASP A 260 13.28 4.86 -0.46
CA ASP A 260 14.30 4.97 -1.50
C ASP A 260 13.97 6.02 -2.59
N ARG A 261 14.96 6.28 -3.42
CA ARG A 261 14.88 7.19 -4.58
C ARG A 261 15.47 6.47 -5.80
N PHE A 262 15.13 5.21 -6.00
CA PHE A 262 15.70 4.39 -7.07
C PHE A 262 15.46 4.99 -8.45
N GLU A 263 14.33 5.64 -8.67
CA GLU A 263 14.01 6.39 -9.89
C GLU A 263 14.85 7.66 -10.09
N GLY A 264 15.68 8.05 -9.10
CA GLY A 264 16.52 9.24 -9.13
C GLY A 264 15.80 10.55 -8.72
N SER A 265 14.55 10.46 -8.27
CA SER A 265 13.71 11.59 -7.85
C SER A 265 12.75 11.15 -6.74
N ASN A 266 11.76 11.99 -6.40
CA ASN A 266 10.64 11.64 -5.53
C ASN A 266 9.33 11.39 -6.31
N GLU A 267 9.41 11.34 -7.63
CA GLU A 267 8.24 11.36 -8.53
C GLU A 267 7.30 10.17 -8.28
N ASN A 268 7.84 8.98 -8.01
CA ASN A 268 6.99 7.82 -7.70
C ASN A 268 6.18 8.02 -6.41
N ASN A 269 6.77 8.62 -5.36
CA ASN A 269 6.03 8.94 -4.15
C ASN A 269 4.98 10.03 -4.36
N GLU A 270 5.27 11.03 -5.19
CA GLU A 270 4.30 12.07 -5.56
C GLU A 270 3.10 11.45 -6.29
N ILE A 271 3.35 10.54 -7.24
CA ILE A 271 2.30 9.80 -7.93
C ILE A 271 1.45 8.97 -6.95
N LEU A 272 2.07 8.31 -5.97
CA LEU A 272 1.35 7.53 -4.96
C LEU A 272 0.44 8.42 -4.09
N ARG A 273 0.93 9.60 -3.66
CA ARG A 273 0.13 10.59 -2.91
C ARG A 273 -1.04 11.10 -3.73
N GLU A 274 -0.80 11.48 -4.98
CA GLU A 274 -1.82 11.97 -5.90
C GLU A 274 -2.89 10.93 -6.16
N LEU A 275 -2.51 9.67 -6.41
CA LEU A 275 -3.47 8.58 -6.62
C LEU A 275 -4.26 8.26 -5.35
N ALA A 276 -3.64 8.27 -4.16
CA ALA A 276 -4.37 8.09 -2.92
C ALA A 276 -5.44 9.17 -2.73
N ALA A 277 -5.11 10.44 -3.04
CA ALA A 277 -6.06 11.56 -3.00
C ALA A 277 -7.12 11.46 -4.10
N GLU A 278 -6.75 11.14 -5.35
CA GLU A 278 -7.67 11.00 -6.50
C GLU A 278 -8.75 9.95 -6.26
N TYR A 279 -8.35 8.82 -5.66
CA TYR A 279 -9.25 7.69 -5.39
C TYR A 279 -9.86 7.71 -3.99
N HIS A 280 -9.57 8.72 -3.17
CA HIS A 280 -10.00 8.81 -1.77
C HIS A 280 -9.73 7.52 -1.00
N VAL A 281 -8.52 6.97 -1.14
CA VAL A 281 -8.08 5.78 -0.42
C VAL A 281 -7.00 6.13 0.61
N PRO A 282 -6.83 5.33 1.68
CA PRO A 282 -5.84 5.59 2.70
C PRO A 282 -4.42 5.71 2.14
N LEU A 283 -3.71 6.76 2.56
CA LEU A 283 -2.30 6.95 2.34
C LEU A 283 -1.52 6.53 3.61
N TRP A 284 -0.43 5.81 3.41
CA TRP A 284 0.62 5.58 4.38
C TRP A 284 1.89 6.28 3.90
N ASP A 285 2.12 7.51 4.35
CA ASP A 285 3.24 8.32 3.89
C ASP A 285 4.51 8.04 4.68
N PHE A 286 5.09 6.87 4.44
CA PHE A 286 6.34 6.45 5.07
C PHE A 286 7.53 7.32 4.64
N ASP A 287 7.49 7.92 3.45
CA ASP A 287 8.53 8.81 2.96
C ASP A 287 8.79 10.00 3.90
N LEU A 288 7.73 10.63 4.42
CA LEU A 288 7.85 11.69 5.40
C LEU A 288 8.57 11.24 6.68
N LEU A 289 8.26 10.03 7.13
CA LEU A 289 8.89 9.49 8.33
C LEU A 289 10.33 9.07 8.07
N ALA A 290 10.62 8.52 6.89
CA ALA A 290 11.98 8.17 6.47
C ALA A 290 12.92 9.39 6.45
N GLU A 291 12.41 10.60 6.12
CA GLU A 291 13.20 11.84 6.18
C GLU A 291 13.76 12.14 7.59
N THR A 292 13.12 11.64 8.64
CA THR A 292 13.56 11.83 10.03
C THR A 292 14.64 10.84 10.48
N LEU A 293 14.89 9.81 9.68
CA LEU A 293 15.82 8.74 10.03
C LEU A 293 17.23 9.01 9.51
N PRO A 294 18.27 8.57 10.22
CA PRO A 294 19.65 8.59 9.71
C PRO A 294 19.71 7.86 8.35
N GLY A 295 20.20 8.55 7.30
CA GLY A 295 20.27 7.98 5.95
C GLY A 295 18.92 7.46 5.42
N ARG A 296 17.81 8.02 5.87
CA ARG A 296 16.43 7.56 5.56
C ARG A 296 16.14 6.13 6.03
N GLY A 297 16.94 5.60 6.94
CA GLY A 297 16.89 4.20 7.38
C GLY A 297 17.38 3.19 6.34
N LEU A 298 17.96 3.65 5.22
CA LEU A 298 18.39 2.81 4.11
C LEU A 298 19.78 2.20 4.34
N ASP A 299 19.97 0.98 3.85
CA ASP A 299 21.26 0.29 3.79
C ASP A 299 22.10 0.81 2.61
N LYS A 300 23.30 0.26 2.44
CA LYS A 300 24.31 0.64 1.45
C LYS A 300 23.82 0.57 -0.01
N ASP A 301 22.79 -0.22 -0.28
CA ASP A 301 22.18 -0.32 -1.61
C ASP A 301 21.23 0.86 -1.91
N ASN A 302 20.91 1.70 -0.92
CA ASN A 302 20.00 2.83 -1.00
C ASN A 302 18.56 2.47 -1.44
N ILE A 303 18.16 1.22 -1.23
CA ILE A 303 16.82 0.71 -1.58
C ILE A 303 16.15 0.09 -0.35
N HIS A 304 16.83 -0.87 0.27
CA HIS A 304 16.28 -1.59 1.42
C HIS A 304 16.58 -0.87 2.72
N LEU A 305 15.67 -1.00 3.67
CA LEU A 305 15.95 -0.54 5.04
C LEU A 305 17.03 -1.42 5.68
N ILE A 306 17.84 -0.82 6.56
CA ILE A 306 18.83 -1.56 7.32
C ILE A 306 18.14 -2.65 8.14
N ILE A 307 18.53 -3.90 7.90
CA ILE A 307 18.05 -5.04 8.69
C ILE A 307 18.80 -5.04 10.02
N ASP A 308 18.05 -4.95 11.10
CA ASP A 308 18.49 -5.25 12.45
C ASP A 308 17.58 -6.32 13.06
N GLU A 309 18.10 -7.18 13.89
CA GLU A 309 17.34 -8.25 14.56
C GLU A 309 16.88 -7.82 15.96
N LEU A 310 16.76 -6.50 16.19
CA LEU A 310 16.33 -5.97 17.47
C LEU A 310 14.79 -5.94 17.56
N PRO A 311 14.22 -6.23 18.72
CA PRO A 311 12.77 -6.17 18.92
C PRO A 311 12.23 -4.77 18.69
N HIS A 312 10.96 -4.68 18.31
CA HIS A 312 10.24 -3.41 18.17
C HIS A 312 9.83 -2.88 19.56
N ASP A 313 10.81 -2.51 20.37
CA ASP A 313 10.56 -1.91 21.70
C ASP A 313 10.41 -0.40 21.59
N PHE A 314 9.16 0.07 21.53
CA PHE A 314 8.83 1.49 21.44
C PHE A 314 8.92 2.23 22.81
N THR A 315 9.45 1.59 23.85
CA THR A 315 9.91 2.27 25.06
C THR A 315 11.39 2.68 24.98
N ASP A 316 12.13 2.11 24.02
CA ASP A 316 13.53 2.47 23.75
C ASP A 316 13.59 3.58 22.69
N PRO A 317 14.14 4.77 23.00
CA PRO A 317 14.33 5.83 22.01
C PRO A 317 15.14 5.41 20.78
N ALA A 318 15.99 4.38 20.87
CA ALA A 318 16.75 3.87 19.74
C ALA A 318 15.86 3.22 18.67
N ALA A 319 14.70 2.68 19.03
CA ALA A 319 13.74 2.13 18.08
C ALA A 319 13.30 3.19 17.06
N PHE A 320 13.19 4.45 17.50
CA PHE A 320 12.75 5.57 16.65
C PHE A 320 13.82 6.06 15.67
N GLN A 321 14.99 5.45 15.67
CA GLN A 321 16.06 5.70 14.69
C GLN A 321 16.23 4.55 13.69
N ARG A 322 15.40 3.49 13.79
CA ARG A 322 15.51 2.27 12.98
C ARG A 322 14.43 2.22 11.90
N GLY A 323 14.83 1.95 10.65
CA GLY A 323 13.94 1.96 9.49
C GLY A 323 12.76 1.00 9.62
N HIS A 324 13.03 -0.28 9.95
CA HIS A 324 11.96 -1.29 10.09
C HIS A 324 11.02 -1.01 11.26
N ALA A 325 11.53 -0.57 12.41
CA ALA A 325 10.68 -0.25 13.55
C ALA A 325 9.71 0.91 13.22
N MET A 326 10.21 1.96 12.56
CA MET A 326 9.37 3.09 12.15
C MET A 326 8.42 2.75 11.02
N GLN A 327 8.85 1.92 10.07
CA GLN A 327 7.98 1.38 9.02
C GLN A 327 6.79 0.63 9.62
N ASP A 328 7.06 -0.27 10.54
CA ASP A 328 6.06 -1.15 11.13
C ASP A 328 5.12 -0.40 12.08
N LEU A 329 5.65 0.52 12.90
CA LEU A 329 4.84 1.36 13.76
C LEU A 329 3.88 2.25 12.95
N SER A 330 4.38 2.93 11.92
CA SER A 330 3.55 3.80 11.09
C SER A 330 2.51 3.03 10.28
N ALA A 331 2.84 1.84 9.76
CA ALA A 331 1.89 0.97 9.10
C ALA A 331 0.79 0.47 10.06
N LEU A 332 1.17 0.13 11.29
CA LEU A 332 0.20 -0.27 12.32
C LEU A 332 -0.73 0.88 12.70
N VAL A 333 -0.25 2.12 12.76
CA VAL A 333 -1.06 3.32 12.99
C VAL A 333 -2.13 3.49 11.90
N VAL A 334 -1.74 3.39 10.63
CA VAL A 334 -2.70 3.46 9.50
C VAL A 334 -3.73 2.34 9.60
N LEU A 335 -3.29 1.13 9.90
CA LEU A 335 -4.19 -0.02 10.05
C LEU A 335 -5.18 0.16 11.21
N ASP A 336 -4.75 0.76 12.32
CA ASP A 336 -5.62 1.08 13.46
C ASP A 336 -6.66 2.15 13.12
N GLN A 337 -6.28 3.17 12.38
CA GLN A 337 -7.22 4.19 11.90
C GLN A 337 -8.31 3.56 11.02
N ILE A 338 -7.93 2.70 10.08
CA ILE A 338 -8.90 2.00 9.22
C ILE A 338 -9.79 1.09 10.06
N ARG A 339 -9.23 0.32 11.00
CA ARG A 339 -10.01 -0.51 11.92
C ARG A 339 -11.11 0.30 12.62
N ARG A 340 -10.78 1.48 13.16
CA ARG A 340 -11.73 2.35 13.85
C ARG A 340 -12.83 2.91 12.94
N VAL A 341 -12.54 3.09 11.65
CA VAL A 341 -13.52 3.56 10.65
C VAL A 341 -14.53 2.48 10.29
N ILE A 342 -14.13 1.20 10.31
CA ILE A 342 -14.96 0.09 9.87
C ILE A 342 -15.64 -0.68 11.02
N GLU A 343 -15.31 -0.38 12.27
CA GLU A 343 -15.98 -0.90 13.49
C GLU A 343 -17.13 0.00 13.94
#